data_e0d8fe3f4385e1524d352e23897cd29b
#
_entry.id   e0d8fe3f4385e1524d352e23897cd29b
#
_cell.length_a   1.000
_cell.length_b   1.000
_cell.length_c   1.000
_cell.angle_alpha   90.00
_cell.angle_beta   90.00
_cell.angle_gamma   90.00
#
_symmetry.space_group_name_H-M   'P 1'
#
loop_
_entity.id
_entity.type
_entity.pdbx_description
1 polymer ?
#
loop_
_entity_poly.entity_id
_entity_poly.type
_entity_poly.pdbx_seq_one_letter_code
_entity_poly.pdbx_strand_id
1 'polypeptide(L)'
;LFKMWFYLFLCLFVPSFLTYVVQHLICAVFYKTQNLKKRYNAQWALVTGASSGIGKSIATRLARQGLNVVLVALGDQLLDTTFEELKATYPQCQFRKVPADLGGNEYLGPIIEATKDIRVQIIFCNAGYLLTGFFHTRPLDALMKNLNCNAVSAVQITHHFVQSMISAGLRGCVVFTSSAAAAIPSPFSVQYAATKAFISVFGASLAPEVRPHGIDVLVFHPSPVASRFYDKAHKLDALDFFKRFAVHPDELPDTVFASVGRTVWRDVGPTALGFRL
;
A
#
# COMPACT_ATOMS: atom_id res chain seq x y z
N LEU A 1 -35.16 -29.90 -9.70
CA LEU A 1 -33.92 -29.75 -8.90
C LEU A 1 -32.91 -28.84 -9.59
N PHE A 2 -32.53 -29.07 -10.85
CA PHE A 2 -31.58 -28.28 -11.62
C PHE A 2 -31.98 -26.80 -11.75
N LYS A 3 -33.24 -26.51 -12.09
CA LYS A 3 -33.77 -25.13 -12.16
C LYS A 3 -33.68 -24.41 -10.82
N MET A 4 -33.98 -25.09 -9.72
CA MET A 4 -33.90 -24.53 -8.37
C MET A 4 -32.47 -24.15 -8.02
N TRP A 5 -31.48 -24.99 -8.28
CA TRP A 5 -30.07 -24.70 -8.06
C TRP A 5 -29.56 -23.56 -8.95
N PHE A 6 -30.05 -23.48 -10.20
CA PHE A 6 -29.72 -22.40 -11.11
C PHE A 6 -30.25 -21.04 -10.60
N TYR A 7 -31.51 -20.99 -10.14
CA TYR A 7 -32.03 -19.76 -9.54
C TYR A 7 -31.37 -19.40 -8.24
N LEU A 8 -31.02 -20.34 -7.40
CA LEU A 8 -30.28 -20.11 -6.19
C LEU A 8 -28.89 -19.52 -6.49
N PHE A 9 -28.19 -20.08 -7.46
CA PHE A 9 -26.92 -19.55 -7.96
C PHE A 9 -27.04 -18.11 -8.44
N LEU A 10 -28.04 -17.83 -9.29
CA LEU A 10 -28.31 -16.48 -9.78
C LEU A 10 -28.59 -15.50 -8.63
N CYS A 11 -29.39 -15.90 -7.66
CA CYS A 11 -29.77 -15.05 -6.51
C CYS A 11 -28.58 -14.75 -5.59
N LEU A 12 -27.57 -15.61 -5.52
CA LEU A 12 -26.38 -15.40 -4.69
C LEU A 12 -25.25 -14.72 -5.46
N PHE A 13 -24.98 -15.22 -6.66
CA PHE A 13 -23.83 -14.75 -7.45
C PHE A 13 -24.08 -13.38 -8.07
N VAL A 14 -25.24 -13.15 -8.68
CA VAL A 14 -25.52 -11.89 -9.39
C VAL A 14 -25.50 -10.67 -8.45
N PRO A 15 -26.13 -10.67 -7.27
CA PRO A 15 -26.04 -9.54 -6.36
C PRO A 15 -24.62 -9.30 -5.86
N SER A 16 -23.86 -10.37 -5.55
CA SER A 16 -22.45 -10.25 -5.11
C SER A 16 -21.59 -9.61 -6.19
N PHE A 17 -21.70 -10.12 -7.42
CA PHE A 17 -20.99 -9.57 -8.59
C PHE A 17 -21.39 -8.12 -8.86
N LEU A 18 -22.69 -7.81 -8.87
CA LEU A 18 -23.17 -6.45 -9.09
C LEU A 18 -22.70 -5.50 -8.00
N THR A 19 -22.70 -5.91 -6.74
CA THR A 19 -22.22 -5.09 -5.63
C THR A 19 -20.77 -4.71 -5.84
N TYR A 20 -19.92 -5.65 -6.25
CA TYR A 20 -18.51 -5.39 -6.53
C TYR A 20 -18.34 -4.45 -7.72
N VAL A 21 -19.01 -4.72 -8.85
CA VAL A 21 -18.90 -3.89 -10.07
C VAL A 21 -19.43 -2.48 -9.83
N VAL A 22 -20.59 -2.34 -9.19
CA VAL A 22 -21.21 -1.04 -8.90
C VAL A 22 -20.32 -0.22 -7.99
N GLN A 23 -19.71 -0.82 -6.95
CA GLN A 23 -18.76 -0.12 -6.08
C GLN A 23 -17.57 0.42 -6.90
N HIS A 24 -17.01 -0.36 -7.81
CA HIS A 24 -15.89 0.07 -8.66
C HIS A 24 -16.27 1.17 -9.64
N LEU A 25 -17.48 1.09 -10.23
CA LEU A 25 -18.01 2.14 -11.10
C LEU A 25 -18.23 3.44 -10.34
N ILE A 26 -18.82 3.38 -9.13
CA ILE A 26 -18.98 4.56 -8.27
C ILE A 26 -17.63 5.18 -7.98
N CYS A 27 -16.63 4.38 -7.61
CA CYS A 27 -15.28 4.86 -7.37
C CYS A 27 -14.63 5.49 -8.61
N ALA A 28 -14.83 4.89 -9.80
CA ALA A 28 -14.23 5.39 -11.04
C ALA A 28 -14.89 6.68 -11.55
N VAL A 29 -16.22 6.79 -11.43
CA VAL A 29 -16.98 7.91 -12.01
C VAL A 29 -17.08 9.10 -11.04
N PHE A 30 -17.37 8.84 -9.76
CA PHE A 30 -17.72 9.88 -8.80
C PHE A 30 -16.58 10.29 -7.87
N TYR A 31 -15.56 9.43 -7.65
CA TYR A 31 -14.49 9.73 -6.72
C TYR A 31 -13.33 10.44 -7.42
N LYS A 32 -13.25 11.74 -7.20
CA LYS A 32 -12.11 12.56 -7.63
C LYS A 32 -11.01 12.54 -6.58
N THR A 33 -9.76 12.72 -7.02
CA THR A 33 -8.59 12.87 -6.15
C THR A 33 -8.83 13.91 -5.08
N GLN A 34 -8.57 13.53 -3.83
CA GLN A 34 -8.74 14.39 -2.67
C GLN A 34 -7.41 15.06 -2.28
N ASN A 35 -7.50 16.22 -1.68
CA ASN A 35 -6.37 16.83 -0.99
C ASN A 35 -6.33 16.31 0.46
N LEU A 36 -5.42 15.37 0.73
CA LEU A 36 -5.30 14.71 2.03
C LEU A 36 -4.82 15.69 3.12
N LYS A 37 -3.99 16.69 2.77
CA LYS A 37 -3.59 17.76 3.69
C LYS A 37 -4.81 18.48 4.24
N LYS A 38 -5.71 18.91 3.37
CA LYS A 38 -6.94 19.63 3.76
C LYS A 38 -7.91 18.71 4.49
N ARG A 39 -8.07 17.45 4.02
CA ARG A 39 -9.01 16.48 4.60
C ARG A 39 -8.74 16.21 6.08
N TYR A 40 -7.47 16.06 6.46
CA TYR A 40 -7.06 15.73 7.82
C TYR A 40 -6.46 16.89 8.59
N ASN A 41 -6.37 18.07 7.98
CA ASN A 41 -5.60 19.20 8.52
C ASN A 41 -4.18 18.76 8.92
N ALA A 42 -3.57 17.93 8.06
CA ALA A 42 -2.29 17.29 8.32
C ALA A 42 -1.12 18.15 7.83
N GLN A 43 0.00 18.04 8.52
CA GLN A 43 1.25 18.68 8.11
C GLN A 43 2.28 17.67 7.62
N TRP A 44 2.30 16.47 8.21
CA TRP A 44 3.29 15.44 7.92
C TRP A 44 2.65 14.14 7.45
N ALA A 45 3.30 13.55 6.46
CA ALA A 45 3.03 12.19 6.01
C ALA A 45 4.30 11.34 6.13
N LEU A 46 4.12 10.03 6.29
CA LEU A 46 5.19 9.04 6.27
C LEU A 46 4.93 8.03 5.16
N VAL A 47 5.97 7.74 4.37
CA VAL A 47 5.89 6.76 3.27
C VAL A 47 7.03 5.76 3.42
N THR A 48 6.71 4.48 3.53
CA THR A 48 7.70 3.40 3.49
C THR A 48 7.93 2.92 2.06
N GLY A 49 9.17 2.51 1.74
CA GLY A 49 9.56 2.19 0.37
C GLY A 49 9.53 3.43 -0.55
N ALA A 50 9.87 4.59 0.01
CA ALA A 50 9.72 5.89 -0.64
C ALA A 50 10.77 6.21 -1.70
N SER A 51 11.81 5.39 -1.85
CA SER A 51 12.94 5.65 -2.75
C SER A 51 12.65 5.40 -4.24
N SER A 52 11.60 4.65 -4.57
CA SER A 52 11.28 4.31 -5.96
C SER A 52 9.81 3.91 -6.17
N GLY A 53 9.41 3.75 -7.44
CA GLY A 53 8.11 3.17 -7.83
C GLY A 53 6.93 3.86 -7.17
N ILE A 54 5.99 3.06 -6.65
CA ILE A 54 4.74 3.55 -6.03
C ILE A 54 5.03 4.51 -4.86
N GLY A 55 5.99 4.16 -3.99
CA GLY A 55 6.31 4.98 -2.81
C GLY A 55 6.85 6.37 -3.18
N LYS A 56 7.75 6.46 -4.17
CA LYS A 56 8.24 7.74 -4.70
C LYS A 56 7.10 8.55 -5.30
N SER A 57 6.24 7.93 -6.10
CA SER A 57 5.09 8.60 -6.73
C SER A 57 4.10 9.13 -5.68
N ILE A 58 3.82 8.36 -4.62
CA ILE A 58 2.99 8.79 -3.48
C ILE A 58 3.65 9.98 -2.76
N ALA A 59 4.95 9.88 -2.41
CA ALA A 59 5.67 10.95 -1.73
C ALA A 59 5.67 12.25 -2.54
N THR A 60 5.89 12.16 -3.86
CA THR A 60 5.80 13.28 -4.80
C THR A 60 4.42 13.91 -4.81
N ARG A 61 3.37 13.09 -4.82
CA ARG A 61 1.98 13.58 -4.84
C ARG A 61 1.58 14.24 -3.51
N LEU A 62 2.06 13.73 -2.38
CA LEU A 62 1.87 14.33 -1.06
C LEU A 62 2.58 15.71 -0.96
N ALA A 63 3.83 15.80 -1.42
CA ALA A 63 4.57 17.05 -1.48
C ALA A 63 3.89 18.09 -2.39
N ARG A 64 3.34 17.66 -3.53
CA ARG A 64 2.52 18.54 -4.41
C ARG A 64 1.28 19.10 -3.70
N GLN A 65 0.72 18.39 -2.72
CA GLN A 65 -0.37 18.90 -1.88
C GLN A 65 0.12 19.80 -0.74
N GLY A 66 1.43 20.05 -0.63
CA GLY A 66 2.05 20.88 0.39
C GLY A 66 2.24 20.16 1.74
N LEU A 67 2.29 18.83 1.76
CA LEU A 67 2.65 18.03 2.92
C LEU A 67 4.16 17.90 3.05
N ASN A 68 4.64 17.96 4.28
CA ASN A 68 5.98 17.51 4.61
C ASN A 68 6.01 15.98 4.61
N VAL A 69 7.13 15.36 4.21
CA VAL A 69 7.15 13.90 4.03
C VAL A 69 8.37 13.28 4.70
N VAL A 70 8.12 12.24 5.49
CA VAL A 70 9.14 11.34 6.02
C VAL A 70 9.31 10.17 5.04
N LEU A 71 10.49 10.08 4.44
CA LEU A 71 10.86 9.07 3.45
C LEU A 71 11.60 7.94 4.15
N VAL A 72 10.95 6.79 4.29
CA VAL A 72 11.54 5.59 4.90
C VAL A 72 11.86 4.58 3.80
N ALA A 73 13.11 4.22 3.64
CA ALA A 73 13.56 3.19 2.69
C ALA A 73 14.95 2.66 3.08
N LEU A 74 15.48 1.71 2.33
CA LEU A 74 16.86 1.27 2.46
C LEU A 74 17.82 2.46 2.30
N GLY A 75 18.88 2.50 3.09
CA GLY A 75 19.91 3.53 3.04
C GLY A 75 20.83 3.37 1.84
N ASP A 76 20.32 3.65 0.66
CA ASP A 76 21.01 3.52 -0.61
C ASP A 76 20.92 4.82 -1.46
N GLN A 77 21.67 4.84 -2.54
CA GLN A 77 21.72 5.95 -3.50
C GLN A 77 20.33 6.38 -4.00
N LEU A 78 19.35 5.44 -4.10
CA LEU A 78 18.00 5.77 -4.58
C LEU A 78 17.26 6.64 -3.58
N LEU A 79 17.41 6.37 -2.29
CA LEU A 79 16.82 7.20 -1.24
C LEU A 79 17.43 8.59 -1.24
N ASP A 80 18.75 8.68 -1.38
CA ASP A 80 19.46 9.97 -1.45
C ASP A 80 19.00 10.79 -2.66
N THR A 81 19.00 10.18 -3.83
CA THR A 81 18.55 10.83 -5.07
C THR A 81 17.10 11.32 -4.94
N THR A 82 16.20 10.47 -4.47
CA THR A 82 14.77 10.83 -4.32
C THR A 82 14.60 11.96 -3.31
N PHE A 83 15.33 11.95 -2.21
CA PHE A 83 15.30 13.01 -1.20
C PHE A 83 15.71 14.36 -1.77
N GLU A 84 16.85 14.43 -2.48
CA GLU A 84 17.33 15.67 -3.09
C GLU A 84 16.41 16.16 -4.23
N GLU A 85 15.91 15.27 -5.06
CA GLU A 85 14.91 15.62 -6.11
C GLU A 85 13.65 16.25 -5.51
N LEU A 86 13.10 15.66 -4.45
CA LEU A 86 11.89 16.18 -3.79
C LEU A 86 12.14 17.53 -3.11
N LYS A 87 13.28 17.68 -2.46
CA LYS A 87 13.70 18.95 -1.85
C LYS A 87 13.84 20.06 -2.87
N ALA A 88 14.46 19.77 -4.01
CA ALA A 88 14.64 20.73 -5.10
C ALA A 88 13.31 21.10 -5.76
N THR A 89 12.42 20.11 -5.96
CA THR A 89 11.14 20.31 -6.65
C THR A 89 10.09 21.00 -5.79
N TYR A 90 10.11 20.76 -4.46
CA TYR A 90 9.12 21.27 -3.51
C TYR A 90 9.79 22.00 -2.34
N PRO A 91 10.46 23.14 -2.57
CA PRO A 91 11.24 23.86 -1.54
C PRO A 91 10.36 24.38 -0.40
N GLN A 92 9.04 24.48 -0.60
CA GLN A 92 8.08 24.88 0.42
C GLN A 92 7.73 23.76 1.41
N CYS A 93 8.13 22.52 1.14
CA CYS A 93 7.90 21.36 2.00
C CYS A 93 9.20 20.95 2.72
N GLN A 94 9.04 20.39 3.91
CA GLN A 94 10.15 19.77 4.63
C GLN A 94 10.16 18.27 4.35
N PHE A 95 11.37 17.72 4.26
CA PHE A 95 11.57 16.30 4.05
C PHE A 95 12.49 15.74 5.11
N ARG A 96 12.19 14.55 5.62
CA ARG A 96 13.08 13.75 6.49
C ARG A 96 13.39 12.44 5.79
N LYS A 97 14.66 12.10 5.77
CA LYS A 97 15.15 10.83 5.23
C LYS A 97 15.48 9.90 6.40
N VAL A 98 14.88 8.71 6.40
CA VAL A 98 15.09 7.68 7.42
C VAL A 98 15.56 6.40 6.74
N PRO A 99 16.89 6.18 6.69
CA PRO A 99 17.45 4.92 6.24
C PRO A 99 17.02 3.78 7.18
N ALA A 100 16.29 2.79 6.67
CA ALA A 100 15.80 1.67 7.47
C ALA A 100 15.61 0.41 6.62
N ASP A 101 16.18 -0.72 7.07
CA ASP A 101 15.91 -2.04 6.51
C ASP A 101 14.69 -2.65 7.22
N LEU A 102 13.52 -2.54 6.58
CA LEU A 102 12.28 -3.07 7.14
C LEU A 102 12.23 -4.62 7.15
N GLY A 103 13.18 -5.28 6.53
CA GLY A 103 13.37 -6.72 6.64
C GLY A 103 14.12 -7.15 7.91
N GLY A 104 14.81 -6.21 8.55
CA GLY A 104 15.48 -6.41 9.84
C GLY A 104 14.56 -6.27 11.03
N ASN A 105 15.15 -6.08 12.22
CA ASN A 105 14.39 -5.94 13.48
C ASN A 105 14.51 -4.54 14.11
N GLU A 106 15.46 -3.71 13.66
CA GLU A 106 15.83 -2.46 14.35
C GLU A 106 15.39 -1.18 13.59
N TYR A 107 14.38 -1.27 12.73
CA TYR A 107 13.93 -0.15 11.91
C TYR A 107 13.00 0.83 12.66
N LEU A 108 12.26 0.34 13.67
CA LEU A 108 11.22 1.16 14.32
C LEU A 108 11.81 2.28 15.17
N GLY A 109 12.88 2.02 15.89
CA GLY A 109 13.58 3.02 16.71
C GLY A 109 14.01 4.27 15.90
N PRO A 110 14.76 4.12 14.81
CA PRO A 110 15.10 5.24 13.92
C PRO A 110 13.90 6.01 13.37
N ILE A 111 12.80 5.32 13.04
CA ILE A 111 11.57 5.97 12.57
C ILE A 111 10.93 6.82 13.68
N ILE A 112 10.83 6.27 14.90
CA ILE A 112 10.30 6.98 16.07
C ILE A 112 11.15 8.20 16.38
N GLU A 113 12.47 8.05 16.43
CA GLU A 113 13.40 9.15 16.72
C GLU A 113 13.29 10.27 15.68
N ALA A 114 13.20 9.91 14.40
CA ALA A 114 13.05 10.88 13.31
C ALA A 114 11.68 11.58 13.29
N THR A 115 10.70 11.12 14.07
CA THR A 115 9.34 11.66 14.08
C THR A 115 8.88 12.19 15.44
N LYS A 116 9.72 12.15 16.48
CA LYS A 116 9.36 12.47 17.87
C LYS A 116 8.86 13.92 18.08
N ASP A 117 9.33 14.85 17.27
CA ASP A 117 9.03 16.30 17.32
C ASP A 117 7.97 16.74 16.32
N ILE A 118 7.36 15.80 15.58
CA ILE A 118 6.33 16.08 14.57
C ILE A 118 5.10 15.20 14.77
N ARG A 119 3.99 15.63 14.18
CA ARG A 119 2.74 14.88 14.20
C ARG A 119 2.48 14.27 12.82
N VAL A 120 2.72 12.96 12.70
CA VAL A 120 2.46 12.21 11.47
C VAL A 120 1.01 11.71 11.49
N GLN A 121 0.20 12.16 10.52
CA GLN A 121 -1.23 11.84 10.43
C GLN A 121 -1.59 11.02 9.19
N ILE A 122 -0.69 10.93 8.22
CA ILE A 122 -0.91 10.22 6.95
C ILE A 122 0.21 9.20 6.80
N ILE A 123 -0.12 7.92 6.84
CA ILE A 123 0.85 6.84 6.80
C ILE A 123 0.61 5.96 5.58
N PHE A 124 1.65 5.76 4.77
CA PHE A 124 1.65 4.82 3.67
C PHE A 124 2.62 3.67 3.96
N CYS A 125 2.06 2.53 4.37
CA CYS A 125 2.77 1.27 4.48
C CYS A 125 2.87 0.63 3.08
N ASN A 126 3.87 1.10 2.32
CA ASN A 126 4.05 0.73 0.92
C ASN A 126 5.26 -0.17 0.67
N ALA A 127 6.25 -0.18 1.54
CA ALA A 127 7.43 -1.01 1.38
C ALA A 127 7.09 -2.49 1.18
N GLY A 128 7.86 -3.14 0.32
CA GLY A 128 7.74 -4.55 0.07
C GLY A 128 8.54 -4.97 -1.15
N TYR A 129 8.85 -6.23 -1.26
CA TYR A 129 9.52 -6.81 -2.42
C TYR A 129 9.02 -8.21 -2.73
N LEU A 130 9.19 -8.60 -3.99
CA LEU A 130 8.82 -9.92 -4.49
C LEU A 130 9.97 -10.90 -4.26
N LEU A 131 9.67 -12.03 -3.63
CA LEU A 131 10.57 -13.17 -3.51
C LEU A 131 9.98 -14.34 -4.32
N THR A 132 10.69 -14.75 -5.38
CA THR A 132 10.24 -15.82 -6.29
C THR A 132 11.14 -17.04 -6.21
N GLY A 133 10.60 -18.20 -6.57
CA GLY A 133 11.27 -19.51 -6.62
C GLY A 133 10.55 -20.57 -5.78
N PHE A 134 11.03 -21.80 -5.82
CA PHE A 134 10.47 -22.86 -4.99
C PHE A 134 10.70 -22.56 -3.51
N PHE A 135 9.64 -22.66 -2.71
CA PHE A 135 9.67 -22.34 -1.28
C PHE A 135 10.79 -23.09 -0.53
N HIS A 136 10.91 -24.40 -0.76
CA HIS A 136 11.88 -25.27 -0.07
C HIS A 136 13.34 -25.01 -0.46
N THR A 137 13.60 -24.27 -1.56
CA THR A 137 14.98 -23.97 -2.00
C THR A 137 15.45 -22.58 -1.52
N ARG A 138 14.56 -21.81 -0.89
CA ARG A 138 14.91 -20.47 -0.40
C ARG A 138 15.50 -20.56 1.01
N PRO A 139 16.57 -19.80 1.30
CA PRO A 139 17.07 -19.67 2.66
C PRO A 139 15.98 -19.13 3.59
N LEU A 140 15.87 -19.70 4.77
CA LEU A 140 14.86 -19.31 5.75
C LEU A 140 14.96 -17.82 6.14
N ASP A 141 16.18 -17.31 6.28
CA ASP A 141 16.42 -15.88 6.59
C ASP A 141 15.88 -14.94 5.50
N ALA A 142 15.99 -15.33 4.22
CA ALA A 142 15.42 -14.56 3.11
C ALA A 142 13.87 -14.55 3.16
N LEU A 143 13.26 -15.68 3.51
CA LEU A 143 11.82 -15.78 3.72
C LEU A 143 11.38 -14.89 4.90
N MET A 144 12.10 -14.94 6.04
CA MET A 144 11.78 -14.13 7.21
C MET A 144 11.98 -12.65 6.95
N LYS A 145 13.03 -12.24 6.25
CA LYS A 145 13.22 -10.84 5.82
C LYS A 145 12.09 -10.35 4.92
N ASN A 146 11.61 -11.20 4.01
CA ASN A 146 10.47 -10.86 3.17
C ASN A 146 9.18 -10.69 3.99
N LEU A 147 8.92 -11.59 4.95
CA LEU A 147 7.78 -11.49 5.87
C LEU A 147 7.85 -10.20 6.69
N ASN A 148 9.01 -9.91 7.29
CA ASN A 148 9.22 -8.70 8.08
C ASN A 148 8.96 -7.45 7.25
N CYS A 149 9.56 -7.33 6.08
CA CYS A 149 9.40 -6.15 5.23
C CYS A 149 7.96 -5.98 4.73
N ASN A 150 7.34 -7.06 4.23
CA ASN A 150 6.05 -6.97 3.55
C ASN A 150 4.85 -6.93 4.49
N ALA A 151 4.99 -7.41 5.74
CA ALA A 151 3.88 -7.58 6.67
C ALA A 151 4.18 -7.02 8.08
N VAL A 152 5.19 -7.55 8.77
CA VAL A 152 5.45 -7.24 10.18
C VAL A 152 5.75 -5.75 10.38
N SER A 153 6.57 -5.15 9.53
CA SER A 153 6.91 -3.73 9.61
C SER A 153 5.68 -2.83 9.50
N ALA A 154 4.73 -3.18 8.63
CA ALA A 154 3.50 -2.43 8.48
C ALA A 154 2.65 -2.48 9.75
N VAL A 155 2.60 -3.63 10.44
CA VAL A 155 1.89 -3.75 11.73
C VAL A 155 2.52 -2.87 12.80
N GLN A 156 3.85 -2.94 12.97
CA GLN A 156 4.56 -2.18 14.02
C GLN A 156 4.49 -0.67 13.79
N ILE A 157 4.70 -0.22 12.55
CA ILE A 157 4.59 1.20 12.19
C ILE A 157 3.16 1.69 12.40
N THR A 158 2.17 0.93 11.94
CA THR A 158 0.76 1.28 12.12
C THR A 158 0.39 1.37 13.59
N HIS A 159 0.77 0.40 14.42
CA HIS A 159 0.50 0.40 15.85
C HIS A 159 1.02 1.68 16.53
N HIS A 160 2.28 2.03 16.27
CA HIS A 160 2.91 3.23 16.86
C HIS A 160 2.15 4.52 16.47
N PHE A 161 1.90 4.72 15.18
CA PHE A 161 1.29 5.98 14.72
C PHE A 161 -0.21 6.07 14.98
N VAL A 162 -0.95 4.97 14.91
CA VAL A 162 -2.38 4.95 15.29
C VAL A 162 -2.53 5.29 16.76
N GLN A 163 -1.71 4.68 17.64
CA GLN A 163 -1.72 5.00 19.08
C GLN A 163 -1.38 6.49 19.32
N SER A 164 -0.36 7.01 18.61
CA SER A 164 0.01 8.43 18.68
C SER A 164 -1.12 9.36 18.24
N MET A 165 -1.80 9.05 17.12
CA MET A 165 -2.92 9.83 16.62
C MET A 165 -4.10 9.81 17.59
N ILE A 166 -4.47 8.65 18.11
CA ILE A 166 -5.58 8.50 19.08
C ILE A 166 -5.28 9.30 20.36
N SER A 167 -4.09 9.12 20.94
CA SER A 167 -3.68 9.83 22.16
C SER A 167 -3.66 11.35 22.01
N ALA A 168 -3.38 11.83 20.79
CA ALA A 168 -3.36 13.27 20.48
C ALA A 168 -4.71 13.82 19.96
N GLY A 169 -5.75 12.99 19.84
CA GLY A 169 -7.06 13.38 19.27
C GLY A 169 -6.98 13.80 17.80
N LEU A 170 -6.03 13.26 17.05
CA LEU A 170 -5.77 13.65 15.65
C LEU A 170 -6.53 12.75 14.68
N ARG A 171 -7.09 13.36 13.65
CA ARG A 171 -7.63 12.63 12.50
C ARG A 171 -6.52 12.32 11.51
N GLY A 172 -6.64 11.21 10.80
CA GLY A 172 -5.63 10.82 9.82
C GLY A 172 -6.03 9.65 8.96
N CYS A 173 -5.04 9.03 8.30
CA CYS A 173 -5.25 7.80 7.57
C CYS A 173 -4.02 6.88 7.55
N VAL A 174 -4.29 5.59 7.43
CA VAL A 174 -3.29 4.55 7.15
C VAL A 174 -3.65 3.88 5.83
N VAL A 175 -2.70 3.83 4.91
CA VAL A 175 -2.87 3.23 3.59
C VAL A 175 -1.88 2.10 3.41
N PHE A 176 -2.39 0.92 3.08
CA PHE A 176 -1.60 -0.28 2.84
C PHE A 176 -1.52 -0.61 1.36
N THR A 177 -0.31 -0.82 0.87
CA THR A 177 -0.06 -1.33 -0.48
C THR A 177 -0.07 -2.86 -0.45
N SER A 178 -1.21 -3.46 -0.80
CA SER A 178 -1.33 -4.89 -1.03
C SER A 178 -0.95 -5.25 -2.48
N SER A 179 -1.62 -6.19 -3.09
CA SER A 179 -1.39 -6.64 -4.47
C SER A 179 -2.60 -7.43 -4.99
N ALA A 180 -2.78 -7.47 -6.29
CA ALA A 180 -3.66 -8.43 -6.95
C ALA A 180 -3.35 -9.89 -6.54
N ALA A 181 -2.09 -10.21 -6.26
CA ALA A 181 -1.66 -11.53 -5.80
C ALA A 181 -2.25 -11.95 -4.44
N ALA A 182 -2.82 -11.03 -3.67
CA ALA A 182 -3.53 -11.34 -2.43
C ALA A 182 -4.83 -12.12 -2.64
N ALA A 183 -5.39 -12.09 -3.84
CA ALA A 183 -6.69 -12.69 -4.16
C ALA A 183 -6.61 -14.15 -4.60
N ILE A 184 -5.42 -14.62 -5.02
CA ILE A 184 -5.23 -15.95 -5.61
C ILE A 184 -4.01 -16.65 -5.05
N PRO A 185 -4.01 -18.01 -4.97
CA PRO A 185 -2.79 -18.77 -4.72
C PRO A 185 -1.74 -18.46 -5.79
N SER A 186 -0.50 -18.21 -5.36
CA SER A 186 0.59 -17.80 -6.25
C SER A 186 1.78 -18.75 -6.08
N PRO A 187 1.83 -19.89 -6.79
CA PRO A 187 3.01 -20.75 -6.84
C PRO A 187 4.26 -19.96 -7.22
N PHE A 188 5.42 -20.40 -6.76
CA PHE A 188 6.72 -19.72 -6.91
C PHE A 188 6.83 -18.33 -6.27
N SER A 189 5.76 -17.77 -5.71
CA SER A 189 5.76 -16.54 -4.92
C SER A 189 4.89 -16.67 -3.66
N VAL A 190 4.93 -17.86 -3.05
CA VAL A 190 4.10 -18.26 -1.89
C VAL A 190 4.16 -17.22 -0.77
N GLN A 191 5.37 -16.85 -0.35
CA GLN A 191 5.59 -15.91 0.75
C GLN A 191 5.03 -14.52 0.42
N TYR A 192 5.27 -14.03 -0.79
CA TYR A 192 4.78 -12.73 -1.21
C TYR A 192 3.25 -12.66 -1.21
N ALA A 193 2.57 -13.62 -1.85
CA ALA A 193 1.12 -13.65 -1.88
C ALA A 193 0.51 -13.74 -0.48
N ALA A 194 1.08 -14.59 0.39
CA ALA A 194 0.65 -14.72 1.78
C ALA A 194 0.80 -13.41 2.56
N THR A 195 1.92 -12.68 2.41
CA THR A 195 2.09 -11.38 3.08
C THR A 195 1.11 -10.33 2.57
N LYS A 196 0.78 -10.33 1.28
CA LYS A 196 -0.19 -9.40 0.71
C LYS A 196 -1.64 -9.72 1.11
N ALA A 197 -1.98 -10.99 1.23
CA ALA A 197 -3.25 -11.43 1.81
C ALA A 197 -3.37 -11.03 3.29
N PHE A 198 -2.30 -11.24 4.09
CA PHE A 198 -2.23 -10.79 5.47
C PHE A 198 -2.52 -9.29 5.60
N ILE A 199 -1.80 -8.44 4.86
CA ILE A 199 -1.99 -6.98 4.90
C ILE A 199 -3.40 -6.58 4.47
N SER A 200 -4.01 -7.31 3.53
CA SER A 200 -5.37 -7.06 3.08
C SER A 200 -6.39 -7.27 4.19
N VAL A 201 -6.31 -8.40 4.87
CA VAL A 201 -7.22 -8.72 5.98
C VAL A 201 -6.92 -7.85 7.20
N PHE A 202 -5.64 -7.62 7.51
CA PHE A 202 -5.22 -6.76 8.62
C PHE A 202 -5.79 -5.34 8.48
N GLY A 203 -5.59 -4.69 7.32
CA GLY A 203 -6.09 -3.34 7.10
C GLY A 203 -7.63 -3.26 7.09
N ALA A 204 -8.29 -4.25 6.48
CA ALA A 204 -9.76 -4.30 6.47
C ALA A 204 -10.35 -4.48 7.88
N SER A 205 -9.70 -5.30 8.72
CA SER A 205 -10.12 -5.52 10.11
C SER A 205 -9.83 -4.31 11.00
N LEU A 206 -8.70 -3.62 10.78
CA LEU A 206 -8.34 -2.42 11.52
C LEU A 206 -9.30 -1.23 11.24
N ALA A 207 -9.83 -1.15 10.02
CA ALA A 207 -10.64 -0.01 9.59
C ALA A 207 -11.82 0.31 10.53
N PRO A 208 -12.69 -0.64 10.92
CA PRO A 208 -13.80 -0.36 11.84
C PRO A 208 -13.33 0.02 13.25
N GLU A 209 -12.19 -0.51 13.71
CA GLU A 209 -11.67 -0.23 15.05
C GLU A 209 -11.21 1.22 15.21
N VAL A 210 -10.52 1.77 14.19
CA VAL A 210 -9.93 3.11 14.26
C VAL A 210 -10.82 4.22 13.71
N ARG A 211 -11.86 3.86 12.97
CA ARG A 211 -12.82 4.82 12.39
C ARG A 211 -13.50 5.73 13.43
N PRO A 212 -13.93 5.26 14.62
CA PRO A 212 -14.48 6.11 15.66
C PRO A 212 -13.52 7.21 16.13
N HIS A 213 -12.20 6.99 15.99
CA HIS A 213 -11.16 7.97 16.31
C HIS A 213 -10.83 8.92 15.15
N GLY A 214 -11.59 8.86 14.05
CA GLY A 214 -11.37 9.71 12.88
C GLY A 214 -10.18 9.31 12.02
N ILE A 215 -9.74 8.06 12.11
CA ILE A 215 -8.65 7.49 11.31
C ILE A 215 -9.25 6.61 10.21
N ASP A 216 -9.02 7.00 8.97
CA ASP A 216 -9.43 6.21 7.81
C ASP A 216 -8.36 5.16 7.45
N VAL A 217 -8.79 3.98 7.05
CA VAL A 217 -7.89 2.92 6.54
C VAL A 217 -8.27 2.59 5.11
N LEU A 218 -7.26 2.46 4.25
CA LEU A 218 -7.40 1.99 2.88
C LEU A 218 -6.38 0.89 2.61
N VAL A 219 -6.84 -0.21 2.05
CA VAL A 219 -5.99 -1.23 1.42
C VAL A 219 -6.21 -1.18 -0.07
N PHE A 220 -5.17 -0.90 -0.83
CA PHE A 220 -5.28 -0.95 -2.29
C PHE A 220 -4.46 -2.09 -2.88
N HIS A 221 -5.00 -2.69 -3.94
CA HIS A 221 -4.47 -3.86 -4.61
C HIS A 221 -4.12 -3.48 -6.04
N PRO A 222 -2.89 -3.01 -6.30
CA PRO A 222 -2.48 -2.69 -7.65
C PRO A 222 -2.32 -3.95 -8.51
N SER A 223 -2.65 -3.82 -9.79
CA SER A 223 -2.11 -4.67 -10.86
C SER A 223 -0.58 -4.59 -10.87
N PRO A 224 0.14 -5.41 -11.64
CA PRO A 224 1.56 -5.21 -11.84
C PRO A 224 1.87 -3.74 -12.16
N VAL A 225 2.95 -3.22 -11.58
CA VAL A 225 3.36 -1.82 -11.72
C VAL A 225 4.70 -1.77 -12.43
N ALA A 226 4.81 -0.93 -13.45
CA ALA A 226 6.05 -0.71 -14.20
C ALA A 226 7.10 -0.03 -13.29
N SER A 227 7.85 -0.82 -12.54
CA SER A 227 8.83 -0.37 -11.56
C SER A 227 9.95 -1.39 -11.41
N ARG A 228 11.01 -1.00 -10.70
CA ARG A 228 12.16 -1.88 -10.38
C ARG A 228 11.82 -3.07 -9.46
N PHE A 229 10.57 -3.18 -9.05
CA PHE A 229 10.08 -4.23 -8.15
C PHE A 229 10.35 -5.65 -8.66
N TYR A 230 10.42 -5.82 -9.98
CA TYR A 230 10.63 -7.11 -10.66
C TYR A 230 12.08 -7.40 -11.05
N ASP A 231 13.02 -6.46 -10.84
CA ASP A 231 14.41 -6.59 -11.32
C ASP A 231 15.13 -7.81 -10.74
N LYS A 232 14.77 -8.24 -9.52
CA LYS A 232 15.35 -9.40 -8.83
C LYS A 232 14.45 -10.65 -8.89
N ALA A 233 13.32 -10.59 -9.59
CA ALA A 233 12.44 -11.74 -9.73
C ALA A 233 13.00 -12.76 -10.72
N HIS A 234 12.76 -14.06 -10.47
CA HIS A 234 13.06 -15.08 -11.47
C HIS A 234 12.18 -14.86 -12.71
N LYS A 235 12.72 -15.19 -13.87
CA LYS A 235 11.93 -15.22 -15.10
C LYS A 235 10.84 -16.27 -14.98
N LEU A 236 9.60 -15.85 -15.04
CA LEU A 236 8.40 -16.68 -15.03
C LEU A 236 7.48 -16.18 -16.13
N ASP A 237 7.11 -17.05 -17.06
CA ASP A 237 6.24 -16.68 -18.20
C ASP A 237 4.92 -16.06 -17.74
N ALA A 238 4.35 -16.58 -16.66
CA ALA A 238 3.15 -16.02 -16.07
C ALA A 238 3.36 -14.58 -15.60
N LEU A 239 4.51 -14.25 -15.00
CA LEU A 239 4.84 -12.91 -14.55
C LEU A 239 5.01 -11.97 -15.75
N ASP A 240 5.65 -12.43 -16.81
CA ASP A 240 5.86 -11.65 -18.03
C ASP A 240 4.54 -11.41 -18.78
N PHE A 241 3.61 -12.38 -18.74
CA PHE A 241 2.25 -12.18 -19.23
C PHE A 241 1.53 -11.06 -18.46
N PHE A 242 1.54 -11.09 -17.13
CA PHE A 242 0.85 -10.08 -16.33
C PHE A 242 1.51 -8.69 -16.41
N LYS A 243 2.82 -8.59 -16.63
CA LYS A 243 3.52 -7.32 -16.85
C LYS A 243 3.02 -6.55 -18.08
N ARG A 244 2.41 -7.22 -19.05
CA ARG A 244 1.78 -6.57 -20.24
C ARG A 244 0.62 -5.67 -19.83
N PHE A 245 0.03 -5.90 -18.67
CA PHE A 245 -1.06 -5.11 -18.09
C PHE A 245 -0.57 -4.20 -16.95
N ALA A 246 0.73 -3.93 -16.92
CA ALA A 246 1.31 -3.09 -15.88
C ALA A 246 0.80 -1.66 -15.99
N VAL A 247 0.47 -1.08 -14.84
CA VAL A 247 0.10 0.34 -14.70
C VAL A 247 1.34 1.17 -14.38
N HIS A 248 1.33 2.45 -14.79
CA HIS A 248 2.42 3.33 -14.43
C HIS A 248 2.32 3.74 -12.95
N PRO A 249 3.43 3.78 -12.19
CA PRO A 249 3.40 4.13 -10.77
C PRO A 249 2.81 5.52 -10.49
N ASP A 250 2.96 6.47 -11.40
CA ASP A 250 2.46 7.84 -11.23
C ASP A 250 0.94 7.99 -11.42
N GLU A 251 0.26 6.98 -11.95
CA GLU A 251 -1.19 6.95 -12.08
C GLU A 251 -1.89 6.50 -10.79
N LEU A 252 -1.17 5.76 -9.93
CA LEU A 252 -1.74 5.17 -8.73
C LEU A 252 -2.14 6.18 -7.65
N PRO A 253 -1.35 7.23 -7.35
CA PRO A 253 -1.66 8.16 -6.27
C PRO A 253 -3.03 8.83 -6.43
N ASP A 254 -3.45 9.18 -7.63
CA ASP A 254 -4.75 9.83 -7.86
C ASP A 254 -5.91 8.92 -7.48
N THR A 255 -5.87 7.66 -7.91
CA THR A 255 -6.88 6.64 -7.57
C THR A 255 -6.86 6.31 -6.08
N VAL A 256 -5.67 6.17 -5.48
CA VAL A 256 -5.51 5.91 -4.05
C VAL A 256 -6.07 7.05 -3.23
N PHE A 257 -5.67 8.31 -3.52
CA PHE A 257 -6.16 9.48 -2.78
C PHE A 257 -7.66 9.73 -3.00
N ALA A 258 -8.20 9.39 -4.18
CA ALA A 258 -9.64 9.40 -4.41
C ALA A 258 -10.41 8.43 -3.51
N SER A 259 -9.77 7.32 -3.11
CA SER A 259 -10.39 6.21 -2.37
C SER A 259 -10.31 6.36 -0.85
N VAL A 260 -9.31 7.08 -0.30
CA VAL A 260 -9.10 7.25 1.14
C VAL A 260 -10.35 7.79 1.84
N GLY A 261 -10.81 7.08 2.89
CA GLY A 261 -11.99 7.43 3.69
C GLY A 261 -13.33 7.34 2.95
N ARG A 262 -13.34 6.72 1.77
CA ARG A 262 -14.55 6.43 0.98
C ARG A 262 -14.76 4.93 0.76
N THR A 263 -13.66 4.18 0.72
CA THR A 263 -13.67 2.72 0.70
C THR A 263 -12.51 2.20 1.53
N VAL A 264 -12.67 1.00 2.07
CA VAL A 264 -11.60 0.30 2.80
C VAL A 264 -10.75 -0.55 1.85
N TRP A 265 -11.34 -1.01 0.75
CA TRP A 265 -10.72 -1.93 -0.20
C TRP A 265 -10.78 -1.35 -1.61
N ARG A 266 -9.63 -1.28 -2.31
CA ARG A 266 -9.58 -0.74 -3.66
C ARG A 266 -8.68 -1.56 -4.58
N ASP A 267 -9.26 -2.26 -5.54
CA ASP A 267 -8.52 -2.90 -6.63
C ASP A 267 -8.23 -1.86 -7.72
N VAL A 268 -7.00 -1.86 -8.24
CA VAL A 268 -6.52 -0.85 -9.20
C VAL A 268 -5.84 -1.52 -10.38
N GLY A 269 -6.40 -1.31 -11.56
CA GLY A 269 -5.94 -1.85 -12.83
C GLY A 269 -6.57 -3.20 -13.19
N PRO A 270 -6.37 -3.64 -14.46
CA PRO A 270 -7.15 -4.73 -15.03
C PRO A 270 -6.91 -6.09 -14.38
N THR A 271 -5.66 -6.41 -14.02
CA THR A 271 -5.33 -7.70 -13.37
C THR A 271 -5.97 -7.82 -11.99
N ALA A 272 -5.95 -6.75 -11.20
CA ALA A 272 -6.54 -6.75 -9.87
C ALA A 272 -8.06 -6.91 -9.93
N LEU A 273 -8.71 -6.24 -10.87
CA LEU A 273 -10.14 -6.41 -11.12
C LEU A 273 -10.48 -7.82 -11.60
N GLY A 274 -9.70 -8.36 -12.56
CA GLY A 274 -9.93 -9.69 -13.11
C GLY A 274 -9.75 -10.83 -12.09
N PHE A 275 -8.86 -10.71 -11.13
CA PHE A 275 -8.69 -11.73 -10.09
C PHE A 275 -9.79 -11.72 -9.02
N ARG A 276 -10.59 -10.66 -8.97
CA ARG A 276 -11.73 -10.54 -8.05
C ARG A 276 -13.06 -10.99 -8.65
N LEU A 277 -13.18 -10.92 -9.97
CA LEU A 277 -14.35 -11.36 -10.73
C LEU A 277 -14.32 -12.86 -11.01
#